data_5326c30e2da8e3759d1ed75bdc15677f
#
_entry.id   5326c30e2da8e3759d1ed75bdc15677f
#
_cell.length_a   1.000
_cell.length_b   1.000
_cell.length_c   1.000
_cell.angle_alpha   90.00
_cell.angle_beta   90.00
_cell.angle_gamma   90.00
#
_symmetry.space_group_name_H-M   'P 1'
#
loop_
_entity.id
_entity.type
_entity.pdbx_description
1 polymer ?
#
loop_
_entity_poly.entity_id
_entity_poly.type
_entity_poly.pdbx_seq_one_letter_code
_entity_poly.pdbx_strand_id
1 'polypeptide(L)' 'MEEKKNVSLTVVILNCICAVVWDINLFVAIAFRDTNSMSFVLRGFCAIGWTVAAIIWICRYIKFKKGSK' A
#
# COMPACT_ATOMS: atom_id res chain seq x y z
N MET A 1 2.49 -23.45 5.35
CA MET A 1 1.56 -22.44 5.70
C MET A 1 0.28 -22.65 5.04
N GLU A 2 -0.70 -22.83 5.82
CA GLU A 2 -1.98 -23.08 5.27
C GLU A 2 -2.69 -21.82 4.91
N GLU A 3 -2.24 -20.72 5.40
CA GLU A 3 -2.94 -19.50 5.06
C GLU A 3 -2.67 -19.04 3.66
N LYS A 4 -1.87 -19.75 2.92
CA LYS A 4 -1.64 -19.31 1.56
C LYS A 4 -2.91 -19.35 0.75
N LYS A 5 -3.88 -20.13 1.15
CA LYS A 5 -5.14 -20.13 0.46
C LYS A 5 -5.98 -18.92 0.80
N ASN A 6 -5.77 -18.36 1.97
CA ASN A 6 -6.55 -17.24 2.43
C ASN A 6 -5.76 -15.96 2.32
N VAL A 7 -6.49 -14.87 2.16
CA VAL A 7 -5.85 -13.57 2.22
C VAL A 7 -5.48 -13.33 3.68
N SER A 8 -4.20 -13.22 3.93
CA SER A 8 -3.72 -13.09 5.30
C SER A 8 -3.94 -11.67 5.80
N LEU A 9 -4.50 -11.57 6.97
CA LEU A 9 -4.68 -10.26 7.58
C LEU A 9 -3.34 -9.59 7.81
N THR A 10 -2.33 -10.38 8.13
CA THR A 10 -1.00 -9.84 8.35
C THR A 10 -0.48 -9.16 7.08
N VAL A 11 -0.68 -9.78 5.93
CA VAL A 11 -0.26 -9.21 4.67
C VAL A 11 -0.97 -7.90 4.40
N VAL A 12 -2.28 -7.85 4.66
CA VAL A 12 -3.04 -6.64 4.46
C VAL A 12 -2.54 -5.52 5.36
N ILE A 13 -2.29 -5.85 6.62
CA ILE A 13 -1.81 -4.85 7.57
C ILE A 13 -0.44 -4.34 7.15
N LEU A 14 0.45 -5.25 6.80
CA LEU A 14 1.79 -4.85 6.36
C LEU A 14 1.73 -3.97 5.14
N ASN A 15 0.87 -4.31 4.19
CA ASN A 15 0.72 -3.53 2.99
C ASN A 15 0.22 -2.13 3.31
N CYS A 16 -0.74 -2.03 4.21
CA CYS A 16 -1.27 -0.74 4.60
C CYS A 16 -0.21 0.11 5.28
N ILE A 17 0.58 -0.51 6.14
CA ILE A 17 1.63 0.22 6.84
C ILE A 17 2.65 0.75 5.83
N CYS A 18 3.05 -0.08 4.89
CA CYS A 18 3.99 0.36 3.86
C CYS A 18 3.42 1.50 3.04
N ALA A 19 2.15 1.40 2.67
CA ALA A 19 1.52 2.46 1.89
C ALA A 19 1.50 3.77 2.66
N VAL A 20 1.17 3.70 3.94
CA VAL A 20 1.13 4.91 4.77
C VAL A 20 2.52 5.52 4.88
N VAL A 21 3.53 4.69 5.10
CA VAL A 21 4.90 5.18 5.22
C VAL A 21 5.33 5.89 3.94
N TRP A 22 5.05 5.27 2.80
CA TRP A 22 5.41 5.87 1.52
C TRP A 22 4.64 7.15 1.26
N ASP A 23 3.38 7.18 1.63
CA ASP A 23 2.58 8.39 1.46
C ASP A 23 3.12 9.52 2.32
N ILE A 24 3.50 9.21 3.55
CA ILE A 24 4.08 10.21 4.43
C ILE A 24 5.39 10.73 3.84
N ASN A 25 6.22 9.83 3.34
CA ASN A 25 7.47 10.24 2.71
C ASN A 25 7.23 11.19 1.55
N LEU A 26 6.26 10.86 0.72
CA LEU A 26 5.95 11.71 -0.41
C LEU A 26 5.45 13.07 0.05
N PHE A 27 4.61 13.08 1.06
CA PHE A 27 4.06 14.31 1.59
C PHE A 27 5.17 15.20 2.16
N VAL A 28 6.10 14.61 2.88
CA VAL A 28 7.22 15.36 3.44
C VAL A 28 8.08 15.94 2.32
N ALA A 29 8.31 15.16 1.26
CA ALA A 29 9.09 15.63 0.14
C ALA A 29 8.43 16.85 -0.51
N ILE A 30 7.13 16.81 -0.65
CA ILE A 30 6.40 17.93 -1.22
C ILE A 30 6.48 19.14 -0.30
N ALA A 31 6.29 18.93 0.98
CA ALA A 31 6.28 20.00 1.94
C ALA A 31 7.64 20.69 2.00
N PHE A 32 8.70 19.95 1.88
CA PHE A 32 10.04 20.51 1.92
C PHE A 32 10.51 20.97 0.56
N ARG A 33 9.68 20.79 -0.45
CA ARG A 33 10.00 21.18 -1.82
C ARG A 33 11.26 20.51 -2.33
N ASP A 34 11.49 19.33 -1.85
CA ASP A 34 12.60 18.53 -2.32
C ASP A 34 12.20 17.85 -3.61
N THR A 35 12.11 18.61 -4.66
CA THR A 35 11.62 18.10 -5.94
C THR A 35 12.75 17.78 -6.88
N ASN A 36 13.60 16.91 -6.45
CA ASN A 36 14.58 16.35 -7.34
C ASN A 36 13.81 15.47 -8.33
N SER A 37 13.76 15.87 -9.58
CA SER A 37 12.81 15.28 -10.52
C SER A 37 12.81 13.77 -10.52
N MET A 38 13.97 13.16 -10.58
CA MET A 38 14.04 11.70 -10.64
C MET A 38 13.52 11.07 -9.36
N SER A 39 14.04 11.51 -8.23
CA SER A 39 13.63 10.96 -6.95
C SER A 39 12.15 11.18 -6.69
N PHE A 40 11.68 12.36 -7.04
CA PHE A 40 10.29 12.68 -6.80
C PHE A 40 9.37 11.78 -7.61
N VAL A 41 9.72 11.54 -8.87
CA VAL A 41 8.93 10.67 -9.73
C VAL A 41 8.93 9.24 -9.18
N LEU A 42 10.10 8.76 -8.77
CA LEU A 42 10.18 7.41 -8.24
C LEU A 42 9.36 7.26 -6.97
N ARG A 43 9.45 8.24 -6.08
CA ARG A 43 8.66 8.18 -4.86
C ARG A 43 7.18 8.20 -5.15
N GLY A 44 6.76 9.03 -6.09
CA GLY A 44 5.37 9.08 -6.48
C GLY A 44 4.90 7.75 -7.02
N PHE A 45 5.70 7.14 -7.86
CA PHE A 45 5.36 5.85 -8.42
C PHE A 45 5.21 4.80 -7.34
N CYS A 46 6.15 4.77 -6.42
CA CYS A 46 6.09 3.79 -5.33
C CYS A 46 4.87 4.02 -4.46
N ALA A 47 4.59 5.27 -4.13
CA ALA A 47 3.44 5.58 -3.28
C ALA A 47 2.15 5.16 -3.96
N ILE A 48 2.01 5.49 -5.23
CA ILE A 48 0.80 5.11 -5.97
C ILE A 48 0.68 3.60 -6.06
N GLY A 49 1.78 2.94 -6.38
CA GLY A 49 1.77 1.49 -6.49
C GLY A 49 1.36 0.82 -5.20
N TRP A 50 1.95 1.26 -4.09
CA TRP A 50 1.62 0.68 -2.79
C TRP A 50 0.18 0.95 -2.40
N THR A 51 -0.29 2.16 -2.69
CA THR A 51 -1.66 2.51 -2.36
C THR A 51 -2.64 1.66 -3.15
N VAL A 52 -2.40 1.50 -4.45
CA VAL A 52 -3.27 0.68 -5.27
C VAL A 52 -3.24 -0.77 -4.78
N ALA A 53 -2.07 -1.28 -4.48
CA ALA A 53 -1.95 -2.63 -3.98
C ALA A 53 -2.72 -2.81 -2.67
N ALA A 54 -2.62 -1.83 -1.79
CA ALA A 54 -3.32 -1.90 -0.52
C ALA A 54 -4.83 -1.94 -0.74
N ILE A 55 -5.32 -1.11 -1.64
CA ILE A 55 -6.75 -1.09 -1.93
C ILE A 55 -7.20 -2.44 -2.49
N ILE A 56 -6.43 -2.99 -3.40
CA ILE A 56 -6.76 -4.28 -3.99
C ILE A 56 -6.79 -5.37 -2.92
N TRP A 57 -5.79 -5.37 -2.04
CA TRP A 57 -5.72 -6.37 -0.99
C TRP A 57 -6.89 -6.23 -0.01
N ILE A 58 -7.25 -5.01 0.33
CA ILE A 58 -8.36 -4.77 1.24
C ILE A 58 -9.65 -5.25 0.60
N CYS A 59 -9.86 -4.93 -0.67
CA CYS A 59 -11.06 -5.38 -1.37
C CYS A 59 -11.14 -6.89 -1.42
N ARG A 60 -10.01 -7.53 -1.69
CA ARG A 60 -9.99 -8.99 -1.72
C ARG A 60 -10.29 -9.58 -0.36
N TYR A 61 -9.75 -8.98 0.67
CA TYR A 61 -9.96 -9.47 2.01
C TYR A 61 -11.44 -9.39 2.38
N ILE A 62 -12.05 -8.26 2.08
CA ILE A 62 -13.46 -8.08 2.39
C ILE A 62 -14.31 -9.08 1.60
N LYS A 63 -13.98 -9.23 0.32
CA LYS A 63 -14.72 -10.15 -0.51
C LYS A 63 -14.58 -11.59 -0.02
N PHE A 64 -13.37 -11.95 0.37
CA PHE A 64 -13.13 -13.28 0.88
C PHE A 64 -13.93 -13.54 2.14
N LYS A 65 -13.95 -12.57 3.02
CA LYS A 65 -14.68 -12.70 4.26
C LYS A 65 -16.18 -12.84 4.01
N LYS A 66 -16.68 -12.06 3.08
CA LYS A 66 -18.11 -12.12 2.76
C LYS A 66 -18.46 -13.40 2.06
N GLY A 67 -17.62 -13.79 1.12
CA GLY A 67 -17.91 -15.01 0.39
C GLY A 67 -17.74 -16.25 1.24
N SER A 68 -17.03 -16.11 2.33
CA SER A 68 -16.77 -17.24 3.19
C SER A 68 -17.99 -17.72 3.94
N LYS A 69 -19.01 -16.89 4.05
CA LYS A 69 -20.16 -17.34 4.77
C LYS A 69 -21.16 -18.06 3.90
#